data_11cb833609fb19e6c9d865f53f7d4aba
#
_entry.id   11cb833609fb19e6c9d865f53f7d4aba
#
_cell.length_a   1.000
_cell.length_b   1.000
_cell.length_c   1.000
_cell.angle_alpha   90.00
_cell.angle_beta   90.00
_cell.angle_gamma   90.00
#
_symmetry.space_group_name_H-M   'P 1'
#
loop_
_entity.id
_entity.type
_entity.pdbx_description
1 polymer ?
#
loop_
_entity_poly.entity_id
_entity_poly.type
_entity_poly.pdbx_seq_one_letter_code
_entity_poly.pdbx_strand_id
1 'polypeptide(L)'
;AGAYICGEETALLESLEGKRGNPRLKPPFPAVKGLWQCPTVVNNVETIAAVVPIIDITGAEYAKIGVGRSTGTKLISACGNINKPGVYEIDMTITVEEFIYSDEYCGGIPNGKKLKACIPGGSSVPIVPANLLLKTASGEPRYMNYESLSDGGFATGTMMGSGGFIVLDEDQCVVKHTMTLAHFYNHESCGQCTPCREGTGWMYKI
;
A
#
# COMPACT_ATOMS: atom_id res chain seq x y z
N ALA A 1 3.58 -10.40 -17.66
CA ALA A 1 3.13 -10.35 -16.28
C ALA A 1 3.77 -9.14 -15.60
N GLY A 2 3.10 -8.54 -14.63
CA GLY A 2 3.66 -7.45 -13.85
C GLY A 2 3.25 -6.03 -14.27
N ALA A 3 2.25 -5.88 -15.12
CA ALA A 3 1.68 -4.56 -15.39
C ALA A 3 0.95 -4.04 -14.15
N TYR A 4 1.37 -2.90 -13.63
CA TYR A 4 0.77 -2.29 -12.43
C TYR A 4 -0.74 -2.04 -12.57
N ILE A 5 -1.18 -1.60 -13.76
CA ILE A 5 -2.60 -1.37 -14.03
C ILE A 5 -3.45 -2.65 -13.89
N CYS A 6 -2.90 -3.83 -14.07
CA CYS A 6 -3.62 -5.10 -13.89
C CYS A 6 -3.86 -5.46 -12.41
N GLY A 7 -3.43 -4.62 -11.46
CA GLY A 7 -3.90 -4.64 -10.07
C GLY A 7 -5.35 -4.15 -9.92
N GLU A 8 -5.86 -3.39 -10.88
CA GLU A 8 -7.28 -3.08 -10.97
C GLU A 8 -8.03 -4.31 -11.54
N GLU A 9 -9.08 -4.77 -10.86
CA GLU A 9 -9.71 -6.06 -11.13
C GLU A 9 -10.26 -6.21 -12.55
N THR A 10 -10.78 -5.13 -13.14
CA THR A 10 -11.33 -5.20 -14.51
C THR A 10 -10.24 -5.14 -15.58
N ALA A 11 -9.13 -4.48 -15.30
CA ALA A 11 -7.94 -4.53 -16.15
C ALA A 11 -7.31 -5.92 -16.15
N LEU A 12 -7.29 -6.60 -15.00
CA LEU A 12 -6.89 -8.01 -14.90
C LEU A 12 -7.79 -8.89 -15.77
N LEU A 13 -9.10 -8.71 -15.72
CA LEU A 13 -10.06 -9.47 -16.55
C LEU A 13 -9.82 -9.24 -18.05
N GLU A 14 -9.61 -7.99 -18.47
CA GLU A 14 -9.28 -7.68 -19.89
C GLU A 14 -7.98 -8.37 -20.31
N SER A 15 -6.95 -8.36 -19.43
CA SER A 15 -5.68 -9.04 -19.70
C SER A 15 -5.84 -10.56 -19.82
N LEU A 16 -6.66 -11.18 -18.94
CA LEU A 16 -6.96 -12.63 -19.02
C LEU A 16 -7.72 -12.99 -20.30
N GLU A 17 -8.55 -12.10 -20.82
CA GLU A 17 -9.25 -12.25 -22.08
C GLU A 17 -8.33 -12.02 -23.32
N GLY A 18 -7.04 -11.80 -23.11
CA GLY A 18 -6.06 -11.55 -24.19
C GLY A 18 -6.10 -10.14 -24.76
N LYS A 19 -6.76 -9.22 -24.09
CA LYS A 19 -6.86 -7.81 -24.49
C LYS A 19 -5.83 -6.97 -23.74
N ARG A 20 -5.69 -5.71 -24.12
CA ARG A 20 -4.92 -4.73 -23.34
C ARG A 20 -5.58 -4.53 -21.98
N GLY A 21 -4.78 -4.47 -20.92
CA GLY A 21 -5.24 -4.30 -19.55
C GLY A 21 -5.82 -2.90 -19.27
N ASN A 22 -6.91 -2.57 -19.89
CA ASN A 22 -7.66 -1.34 -19.66
C ASN A 22 -8.82 -1.61 -18.69
N PRO A 23 -9.01 -0.78 -17.65
CA PRO A 23 -10.18 -0.88 -16.78
C PRO A 23 -11.50 -0.75 -17.54
N ARG A 24 -12.51 -1.50 -17.10
CA ARG A 24 -13.88 -1.40 -17.62
C ARG A 24 -14.65 -0.32 -16.87
N LEU A 25 -15.65 0.25 -17.51
CA LEU A 25 -16.62 1.11 -16.84
C LEU A 25 -17.50 0.29 -15.89
N LYS A 26 -17.78 0.81 -14.72
CA LYS A 26 -18.69 0.24 -13.72
C LYS A 26 -19.87 1.19 -13.52
N PRO A 27 -21.13 0.73 -13.45
CA PRO A 27 -21.62 -0.64 -13.68
C PRO A 27 -21.52 -1.09 -15.15
N PRO A 28 -21.52 -2.39 -15.47
CA PRO A 28 -21.71 -3.53 -14.54
C PRO A 28 -20.45 -3.89 -13.76
N PHE A 29 -20.62 -4.37 -12.54
CA PHE A 29 -19.54 -4.91 -11.73
C PHE A 29 -19.19 -6.35 -12.12
N PRO A 30 -17.95 -6.83 -11.86
CA PRO A 30 -17.53 -8.19 -12.20
C PRO A 30 -18.43 -9.30 -11.65
N ALA A 31 -19.04 -9.11 -10.48
CA ALA A 31 -20.02 -10.05 -9.91
C ALA A 31 -21.23 -10.30 -10.80
N VAL A 32 -21.53 -9.37 -11.70
CA VAL A 32 -22.62 -9.47 -12.69
C VAL A 32 -22.08 -9.83 -14.06
N LYS A 33 -20.96 -9.21 -14.45
CA LYS A 33 -20.39 -9.30 -15.80
C LYS A 33 -18.87 -9.19 -15.77
N GLY A 34 -18.21 -10.29 -15.42
CA GLY A 34 -16.76 -10.40 -15.26
C GLY A 34 -16.06 -11.07 -16.45
N LEU A 35 -15.25 -12.09 -16.18
CA LEU A 35 -14.45 -12.83 -17.15
C LEU A 35 -15.37 -13.52 -18.18
N TRP A 36 -15.09 -13.29 -19.45
CA TRP A 36 -15.92 -13.73 -20.60
C TRP A 36 -17.41 -13.42 -20.45
N GLN A 37 -17.70 -12.27 -19.83
CA GLN A 37 -19.07 -11.79 -19.57
C GLN A 37 -19.86 -12.64 -18.56
N CYS A 38 -19.20 -13.58 -17.86
CA CYS A 38 -19.79 -14.39 -16.79
C CYS A 38 -19.62 -13.72 -15.42
N PRO A 39 -20.53 -14.00 -14.47
CA PRO A 39 -20.35 -13.56 -13.09
C PRO A 39 -19.01 -14.02 -12.52
N THR A 40 -18.21 -13.11 -11.98
CA THR A 40 -16.85 -13.39 -11.53
C THR A 40 -16.58 -12.71 -10.19
N VAL A 41 -16.03 -13.48 -9.25
CA VAL A 41 -15.49 -12.97 -7.98
C VAL A 41 -14.00 -12.76 -8.13
N VAL A 42 -13.51 -11.58 -7.74
CA VAL A 42 -12.08 -11.23 -7.71
C VAL A 42 -11.69 -10.93 -6.26
N ASN A 43 -10.67 -11.60 -5.77
CA ASN A 43 -10.14 -11.39 -4.42
C ASN A 43 -8.64 -11.08 -4.47
N ASN A 44 -8.17 -10.31 -3.49
CA ASN A 44 -6.75 -10.08 -3.27
C ASN A 44 -6.05 -11.39 -2.88
N VAL A 45 -4.81 -11.60 -3.36
CA VAL A 45 -4.01 -12.81 -3.09
C VAL A 45 -3.76 -13.01 -1.60
N GLU A 46 -3.48 -11.94 -0.85
CA GLU A 46 -3.29 -12.00 0.60
C GLU A 46 -4.57 -12.48 1.32
N THR A 47 -5.74 -11.99 0.89
CA THR A 47 -7.03 -12.46 1.40
C THR A 47 -7.22 -13.96 1.16
N ILE A 48 -6.91 -14.45 -0.04
CA ILE A 48 -7.02 -15.90 -0.35
C ILE A 48 -6.01 -16.72 0.46
N ALA A 49 -4.78 -16.23 0.62
CA ALA A 49 -3.77 -16.90 1.43
C ALA A 49 -4.19 -17.02 2.91
N ALA A 50 -4.87 -15.99 3.45
CA ALA A 50 -5.37 -16.00 4.81
C ALA A 50 -6.53 -16.99 5.06
N VAL A 51 -7.20 -17.48 4.02
CA VAL A 51 -8.31 -18.45 4.16
C VAL A 51 -7.84 -19.75 4.85
N VAL A 52 -6.64 -20.25 4.50
CA VAL A 52 -6.12 -21.49 5.08
C VAL A 52 -5.96 -21.39 6.60
N PRO A 53 -5.17 -20.48 7.17
CA PRO A 53 -5.06 -20.35 8.62
C PRO A 53 -6.41 -20.00 9.29
N ILE A 54 -7.30 -19.25 8.64
CA ILE A 54 -8.64 -18.95 9.18
C ILE A 54 -9.46 -20.23 9.34
N ILE A 55 -9.39 -21.17 8.39
CA ILE A 55 -10.10 -22.44 8.48
C ILE A 55 -9.49 -23.33 9.57
N ASP A 56 -8.16 -23.37 9.66
CA ASP A 56 -7.43 -24.21 10.62
C ASP A 56 -7.73 -23.81 12.08
N ILE A 57 -7.67 -22.51 12.40
CA ILE A 57 -7.84 -22.03 13.77
C ILE A 57 -9.22 -21.46 14.07
N THR A 58 -10.09 -21.38 13.11
CA THR A 58 -11.40 -20.71 13.08
C THR A 58 -11.34 -19.20 12.93
N GLY A 59 -12.38 -18.60 12.33
CA GLY A 59 -12.48 -17.14 12.17
C GLY A 59 -12.51 -16.39 13.50
N ALA A 60 -13.10 -16.98 14.55
CA ALA A 60 -13.15 -16.38 15.88
C ALA A 60 -11.77 -16.29 16.55
N GLU A 61 -10.91 -17.29 16.37
CA GLU A 61 -9.54 -17.27 16.88
C GLU A 61 -8.65 -16.36 16.03
N TYR A 62 -8.78 -16.39 14.72
CA TYR A 62 -8.04 -15.48 13.83
C TYR A 62 -8.36 -14.01 14.09
N ALA A 63 -9.61 -13.67 14.40
CA ALA A 63 -10.04 -12.33 14.73
C ALA A 63 -9.50 -11.78 16.08
N LYS A 64 -8.90 -12.64 16.93
CA LYS A 64 -8.20 -12.20 18.15
C LYS A 64 -6.80 -11.65 17.87
N ILE A 65 -6.24 -11.95 16.69
CA ILE A 65 -4.97 -11.35 16.23
C ILE A 65 -5.28 -9.93 15.78
N GLY A 66 -4.43 -8.98 16.14
CA GLY A 66 -4.63 -7.57 15.80
C GLY A 66 -5.46 -6.80 16.85
N VAL A 67 -5.98 -5.64 16.45
CA VAL A 67 -6.68 -4.72 17.35
C VAL A 67 -7.86 -4.01 16.67
N GLY A 68 -8.94 -3.82 17.39
CA GLY A 68 -10.11 -3.06 16.93
C GLY A 68 -10.73 -3.66 15.65
N ARG A 69 -10.76 -2.90 14.57
CA ARG A 69 -11.23 -3.35 13.24
C ARG A 69 -10.10 -3.91 12.39
N SER A 70 -8.85 -3.71 12.80
CA SER A 70 -7.64 -4.24 12.14
C SER A 70 -7.31 -5.61 12.73
N THR A 71 -8.11 -6.62 12.35
CA THR A 71 -7.96 -8.01 12.83
C THR A 71 -7.20 -8.88 11.83
N GLY A 72 -6.54 -9.92 12.34
CA GLY A 72 -5.68 -10.80 11.55
C GLY A 72 -4.27 -10.24 11.39
N THR A 73 -3.49 -10.85 10.51
CA THR A 73 -2.13 -10.40 10.18
C THR A 73 -2.12 -9.60 8.88
N LYS A 74 -1.05 -8.82 8.67
CA LYS A 74 -0.81 -8.05 7.46
C LYS A 74 0.64 -8.20 7.00
N LEU A 75 0.84 -8.44 5.70
CA LEU A 75 2.16 -8.40 5.09
C LEU A 75 2.55 -6.96 4.73
N ILE A 76 3.70 -6.53 5.24
CA ILE A 76 4.28 -5.21 4.95
C ILE A 76 5.57 -5.40 4.15
N SER A 77 5.60 -4.84 2.94
CA SER A 77 6.80 -4.81 2.10
C SER A 77 7.57 -3.52 2.37
N ALA A 78 8.63 -3.62 3.17
CA ALA A 78 9.45 -2.49 3.60
C ALA A 78 10.68 -2.30 2.72
N CYS A 79 10.90 -1.06 2.29
CA CYS A 79 12.06 -0.67 1.47
C CYS A 79 12.43 0.80 1.69
N GLY A 80 13.41 1.28 0.92
CA GLY A 80 13.97 2.63 1.04
C GLY A 80 15.19 2.66 1.95
N ASN A 81 15.32 3.70 2.76
CA ASN A 81 16.49 3.91 3.63
C ASN A 81 16.31 3.19 4.98
N ILE A 82 16.36 1.87 4.96
CA ILE A 82 16.31 0.98 6.14
C ILE A 82 17.42 -0.05 6.09
N ASN A 83 17.83 -0.55 7.26
CA ASN A 83 18.91 -1.54 7.33
C ASN A 83 18.49 -2.92 6.84
N LYS A 84 17.25 -3.29 7.02
CA LYS A 84 16.71 -4.61 6.67
C LYS A 84 15.49 -4.46 5.75
N PRO A 85 15.68 -4.25 4.43
CA PRO A 85 14.56 -4.28 3.50
C PRO A 85 14.02 -5.70 3.34
N GLY A 86 12.68 -5.85 3.30
CA GLY A 86 12.06 -7.17 3.22
C GLY A 86 10.55 -7.14 3.31
N VAL A 87 9.95 -8.33 3.41
CA VAL A 87 8.52 -8.51 3.66
C VAL A 87 8.36 -9.05 5.07
N TYR A 88 7.53 -8.38 5.85
CA TYR A 88 7.29 -8.69 7.26
C TYR A 88 5.80 -8.98 7.47
N GLU A 89 5.51 -10.04 8.20
CA GLU A 89 4.16 -10.28 8.71
C GLU A 89 4.01 -9.63 10.08
N ILE A 90 2.98 -8.83 10.25
CA ILE A 90 2.69 -8.13 11.51
C ILE A 90 1.26 -8.39 11.96
N ASP A 91 1.01 -8.30 13.25
CA ASP A 91 -0.31 -8.43 13.86
C ASP A 91 -1.08 -7.09 13.99
N MET A 92 -0.51 -6.02 13.44
CA MET A 92 -1.05 -4.65 13.45
C MET A 92 -1.20 -4.00 14.85
N THR A 93 -0.54 -4.54 15.86
CA THR A 93 -0.51 -3.97 17.23
C THR A 93 0.76 -3.17 17.51
N ILE A 94 1.80 -3.32 16.70
CA ILE A 94 3.08 -2.62 16.83
C ILE A 94 2.98 -1.15 16.40
N THR A 95 3.83 -0.31 16.98
CA THR A 95 3.92 1.08 16.57
C THR A 95 4.70 1.24 15.25
N VAL A 96 4.48 2.35 14.54
CA VAL A 96 5.29 2.70 13.37
C VAL A 96 6.76 2.89 13.73
N GLU A 97 7.04 3.47 14.88
CA GLU A 97 8.40 3.66 15.40
C GLU A 97 9.08 2.30 15.64
N GLU A 98 8.41 1.38 16.29
CA GLU A 98 8.90 0.02 16.53
C GLU A 98 9.15 -0.72 15.21
N PHE A 99 8.23 -0.65 14.26
CA PHE A 99 8.41 -1.26 12.94
C PHE A 99 9.65 -0.73 12.20
N ILE A 100 9.93 0.58 12.29
CA ILE A 100 11.11 1.17 11.64
C ILE A 100 12.41 0.82 12.37
N TYR A 101 12.44 0.90 13.70
CA TYR A 101 13.69 0.89 14.46
C TYR A 101 14.03 -0.42 15.16
N SER A 102 13.09 -1.34 15.35
CA SER A 102 13.35 -2.64 15.94
C SER A 102 14.19 -3.52 15.02
N ASP A 103 15.13 -4.27 15.62
CA ASP A 103 15.93 -5.28 14.93
C ASP A 103 15.12 -6.46 14.40
N GLU A 104 13.94 -6.67 14.92
CA GLU A 104 13.00 -7.69 14.44
C GLU A 104 12.44 -7.34 13.06
N TYR A 105 12.31 -6.05 12.74
CA TYR A 105 11.73 -5.54 11.50
C TYR A 105 12.77 -4.79 10.66
N CYS A 106 12.59 -3.49 10.45
CA CYS A 106 13.43 -2.72 9.54
C CYS A 106 14.86 -2.45 10.04
N GLY A 107 15.13 -2.64 11.34
CA GLY A 107 16.47 -2.51 11.92
C GLY A 107 17.01 -1.08 11.93
N GLY A 108 16.16 -0.08 11.86
CA GLY A 108 16.52 1.34 11.85
C GLY A 108 16.99 1.88 10.50
N ILE A 109 17.45 3.14 10.53
CA ILE A 109 17.92 3.87 9.36
C ILE A 109 19.45 3.78 9.29
N PRO A 110 20.03 3.50 8.11
CA PRO A 110 21.49 3.35 7.96
C PRO A 110 22.27 4.57 8.43
N ASN A 111 23.46 4.31 8.99
CA ASN A 111 24.41 5.33 9.44
C ASN A 111 23.88 6.26 10.55
N GLY A 112 22.88 5.84 11.31
CA GLY A 112 22.30 6.65 12.40
C GLY A 112 21.57 7.91 11.93
N LYS A 113 21.20 7.99 10.66
CA LYS A 113 20.42 9.11 10.12
C LYS A 113 19.01 9.15 10.67
N LYS A 114 18.38 10.31 10.56
CA LYS A 114 17.02 10.53 11.03
C LYS A 114 15.99 10.20 9.96
N LEU A 115 14.84 9.75 10.41
CA LEU A 115 13.65 9.63 9.56
C LEU A 115 13.20 11.02 9.10
N LYS A 116 13.08 11.23 7.79
CA LYS A 116 12.46 12.42 7.21
C LYS A 116 10.99 12.23 6.94
N ALA A 117 10.65 11.18 6.22
CA ALA A 117 9.29 10.90 5.78
C ALA A 117 9.14 9.42 5.44
N CYS A 118 7.90 8.98 5.27
CA CYS A 118 7.58 7.65 4.80
C CYS A 118 6.33 7.65 3.92
N ILE A 119 6.24 6.67 3.02
CA ILE A 119 5.02 6.29 2.34
C ILE A 119 4.56 4.98 2.99
N PRO A 120 3.51 4.96 3.84
CA PRO A 120 3.18 3.78 4.64
C PRO A 120 2.29 2.75 3.94
N GLY A 121 1.76 3.06 2.76
CA GLY A 121 0.74 2.23 2.10
C GLY A 121 0.94 2.02 0.59
N GLY A 122 2.18 2.15 0.11
CA GLY A 122 2.49 2.06 -1.31
C GLY A 122 2.45 3.41 -2.02
N SER A 123 2.93 3.43 -3.26
CA SER A 123 3.13 4.67 -4.03
C SER A 123 1.87 5.51 -4.28
N SER A 124 0.68 4.93 -4.12
CA SER A 124 -0.60 5.61 -4.33
C SER A 124 -1.11 6.41 -3.12
N VAL A 125 -0.42 6.34 -1.97
CA VAL A 125 -0.78 7.14 -0.78
C VAL A 125 0.23 8.27 -0.57
N PRO A 126 -0.15 9.37 0.12
CA PRO A 126 0.73 10.50 0.36
C PRO A 126 1.99 10.16 1.15
N ILE A 127 3.06 10.91 0.87
CA ILE A 127 4.27 10.91 1.68
C ILE A 127 3.96 11.66 2.99
N VAL A 128 4.24 11.03 4.12
CA VAL A 128 3.98 11.59 5.45
C VAL A 128 5.29 11.96 6.14
N PRO A 129 5.47 13.19 6.62
CA PRO A 129 6.66 13.58 7.36
C PRO A 129 6.74 12.87 8.72
N ALA A 130 7.97 12.68 9.23
CA ALA A 130 8.25 11.85 10.42
C ALA A 130 7.41 12.23 11.64
N ASN A 131 7.24 13.52 11.92
CA ASN A 131 6.49 14.00 13.09
C ASN A 131 5.00 13.63 13.04
N LEU A 132 4.39 13.55 11.85
CA LEU A 132 2.99 13.13 11.67
C LEU A 132 2.86 11.62 11.52
N LEU A 133 3.93 10.95 11.09
CA LEU A 133 3.94 9.50 10.91
C LEU A 133 4.08 8.77 12.24
N LEU A 134 4.99 9.24 13.12
CA LEU A 134 5.30 8.54 14.38
C LEU A 134 4.26 8.81 15.47
N LYS A 135 3.64 9.99 15.44
CA LYS A 135 2.69 10.42 16.49
C LYS A 135 1.44 11.04 15.89
N THR A 136 0.34 10.87 16.62
CA THR A 136 -0.91 11.57 16.36
C THR A 136 -0.82 13.05 16.75
N ALA A 137 -1.83 13.84 16.38
CA ALA A 137 -1.91 15.25 16.80
C ALA A 137 -1.99 15.42 18.34
N SER A 138 -2.49 14.41 19.06
CA SER A 138 -2.51 14.36 20.52
C SER A 138 -1.18 13.94 21.16
N GLY A 139 -0.17 13.56 20.36
CA GLY A 139 1.13 13.11 20.81
C GLY A 139 1.24 11.61 21.08
N GLU A 140 0.16 10.86 20.92
CA GLU A 140 0.14 9.41 21.10
C GLU A 140 0.89 8.70 19.95
N PRO A 141 1.52 7.53 20.21
CA PRO A 141 2.15 6.75 19.15
C PRO A 141 1.17 6.34 18.04
N ARG A 142 1.62 6.33 16.79
CA ARG A 142 0.88 5.69 15.71
C ARG A 142 1.21 4.22 15.61
N TYR A 143 0.18 3.44 15.34
CA TYR A 143 0.27 2.00 15.17
C TYR A 143 0.23 1.62 13.69
N MET A 144 0.83 0.47 13.38
CA MET A 144 0.80 -0.15 12.05
C MET A 144 -0.54 -0.83 11.81
N ASN A 145 -1.63 -0.07 11.84
CA ASN A 145 -2.99 -0.55 11.58
C ASN A 145 -3.80 0.45 10.76
N TYR A 146 -4.94 0.01 10.23
CA TYR A 146 -5.74 0.80 9.31
C TYR A 146 -6.31 2.07 9.95
N GLU A 147 -6.77 1.99 11.19
CA GLU A 147 -7.38 3.11 11.90
C GLU A 147 -6.34 4.18 12.24
N SER A 148 -5.20 3.78 12.78
CA SER A 148 -4.17 4.72 13.23
C SER A 148 -3.48 5.43 12.07
N LEU A 149 -3.22 4.73 10.96
CA LEU A 149 -2.58 5.33 9.79
C LEU A 149 -3.53 6.24 9.02
N SER A 150 -4.82 5.87 8.89
CA SER A 150 -5.79 6.72 8.19
C SER A 150 -6.23 7.93 9.01
N ASP A 151 -6.23 7.82 10.35
CA ASP A 151 -6.60 8.89 11.30
C ASP A 151 -7.83 9.70 10.85
N GLY A 152 -8.86 8.98 10.36
CA GLY A 152 -10.05 9.60 9.78
C GLY A 152 -9.80 10.41 8.50
N GLY A 153 -8.61 10.32 7.90
CA GLY A 153 -8.24 11.01 6.67
C GLY A 153 -7.85 12.48 6.83
N PHE A 154 -7.85 13.02 8.04
CA PHE A 154 -7.70 14.47 8.26
C PHE A 154 -6.27 14.94 8.57
N ALA A 155 -5.47 14.18 9.32
CA ALA A 155 -4.15 14.64 9.74
C ALA A 155 -3.04 14.27 8.75
N THR A 156 -3.05 13.06 8.22
CA THR A 156 -2.00 12.56 7.33
C THR A 156 -2.45 12.43 5.87
N GLY A 157 -3.76 12.27 5.63
CA GLY A 157 -4.31 11.94 4.32
C GLY A 157 -3.84 10.60 3.76
N THR A 158 -3.14 9.80 4.58
CA THR A 158 -2.56 8.51 4.19
C THR A 158 -3.38 7.32 4.67
N MET A 159 -2.92 6.12 4.37
CA MET A 159 -3.51 4.87 4.81
C MET A 159 -2.49 3.74 4.70
N MET A 160 -2.79 2.57 5.29
CA MET A 160 -1.96 1.37 5.14
C MET A 160 -1.93 0.83 3.70
N GLY A 161 -2.96 1.12 2.91
CA GLY A 161 -3.02 0.86 1.46
C GLY A 161 -2.65 -0.58 1.09
N SER A 162 -1.65 -0.70 0.21
CA SER A 162 -1.16 -1.99 -0.27
C SER A 162 -0.17 -2.69 0.68
N GLY A 163 0.21 -2.07 1.80
CA GLY A 163 1.28 -2.56 2.68
C GLY A 163 2.69 -2.31 2.15
N GLY A 164 2.84 -1.52 1.11
CA GLY A 164 4.16 -1.04 0.67
C GLY A 164 4.66 0.08 1.58
N PHE A 165 5.77 -0.12 2.26
CA PHE A 165 6.31 0.80 3.25
C PHE A 165 7.66 1.34 2.79
N ILE A 166 7.71 2.64 2.40
CA ILE A 166 8.90 3.25 1.80
C ILE A 166 9.44 4.33 2.73
N VAL A 167 10.63 4.12 3.27
CA VAL A 167 11.27 5.00 4.25
C VAL A 167 12.27 5.94 3.57
N LEU A 168 12.21 7.22 3.92
CA LEU A 168 13.12 8.26 3.45
C LEU A 168 13.90 8.85 4.64
N ASP A 169 15.24 8.82 4.55
CA ASP A 169 16.12 9.46 5.53
C ASP A 169 16.23 10.98 5.29
N GLU A 170 16.93 11.67 6.20
CA GLU A 170 17.08 13.13 6.18
C GLU A 170 17.79 13.68 4.93
N ASP A 171 18.62 12.88 4.26
CA ASP A 171 19.34 13.30 3.06
C ASP A 171 18.51 13.16 1.78
N GLN A 172 17.40 12.44 1.83
CA GLN A 172 16.56 12.22 0.65
C GLN A 172 15.77 13.46 0.26
N CYS A 173 15.74 13.72 -1.02
CA CYS A 173 14.94 14.81 -1.60
C CYS A 173 13.53 14.31 -1.92
N VAL A 174 12.51 14.83 -1.21
CA VAL A 174 11.11 14.45 -1.42
C VAL A 174 10.65 14.78 -2.86
N VAL A 175 11.11 15.90 -3.43
CA VAL A 175 10.78 16.26 -4.82
C VAL A 175 11.31 15.21 -5.80
N LYS A 176 12.55 14.75 -5.61
CA LYS A 176 13.12 13.68 -6.45
C LYS A 176 12.33 12.37 -6.33
N HIS A 177 11.88 12.01 -5.14
CA HIS A 177 11.05 10.83 -4.95
C HIS A 177 9.69 10.99 -5.64
N THR A 178 9.06 12.16 -5.50
CA THR A 178 7.79 12.48 -6.20
C THR A 178 7.96 12.42 -7.72
N MET A 179 9.06 12.95 -8.25
CA MET A 179 9.40 12.83 -9.67
C MET A 179 9.54 11.37 -10.10
N THR A 180 10.21 10.53 -9.30
CA THR A 180 10.35 9.08 -9.59
C THR A 180 9.00 8.37 -9.62
N LEU A 181 8.11 8.70 -8.68
CA LEU A 181 6.74 8.17 -8.67
C LEU A 181 5.93 8.65 -9.87
N ALA A 182 6.03 9.93 -10.23
CA ALA A 182 5.37 10.47 -11.42
C ALA A 182 5.85 9.78 -12.71
N HIS A 183 7.15 9.52 -12.83
CA HIS A 183 7.72 8.74 -13.93
C HIS A 183 7.16 7.31 -13.98
N PHE A 184 7.10 6.63 -12.83
CA PHE A 184 6.49 5.31 -12.71
C PHE A 184 5.03 5.31 -13.16
N TYR A 185 4.20 6.24 -12.68
CA TYR A 185 2.80 6.33 -13.09
C TYR A 185 2.63 6.69 -14.58
N ASN A 186 3.51 7.52 -15.12
CA ASN A 186 3.51 7.79 -16.56
C ASN A 186 3.81 6.54 -17.39
N HIS A 187 4.77 5.74 -16.96
CA HIS A 187 5.13 4.48 -17.64
C HIS A 187 4.02 3.43 -17.53
N GLU A 188 3.42 3.28 -16.35
CA GLU A 188 2.41 2.25 -16.06
C GLU A 188 0.98 2.65 -16.44
N SER A 189 0.76 3.89 -16.90
CA SER A 189 -0.55 4.33 -17.36
C SER A 189 -1.06 3.46 -18.51
N CYS A 190 -2.29 2.96 -18.40
CA CYS A 190 -2.93 2.24 -19.51
C CYS A 190 -3.25 3.16 -20.71
N GLY A 191 -3.21 4.49 -20.51
CA GLY A 191 -3.47 5.50 -21.54
C GLY A 191 -4.94 5.71 -21.90
N GLN A 192 -5.88 5.13 -21.14
CA GLN A 192 -7.31 5.24 -21.43
C GLN A 192 -7.86 6.64 -21.11
N CYS A 193 -7.57 7.16 -19.92
CA CYS A 193 -8.10 8.46 -19.48
C CYS A 193 -7.11 9.58 -19.75
N THR A 194 -7.54 10.65 -20.42
CA THR A 194 -6.68 11.79 -20.79
C THR A 194 -5.94 12.40 -19.60
N PRO A 195 -6.55 12.66 -18.43
CA PRO A 195 -5.83 13.24 -17.29
C PRO A 195 -4.65 12.38 -16.81
N CYS A 196 -4.80 11.06 -16.80
CA CYS A 196 -3.71 10.15 -16.42
C CYS A 196 -2.68 10.04 -17.56
N ARG A 197 -3.13 9.80 -18.80
CA ARG A 197 -2.25 9.62 -19.95
C ARG A 197 -1.30 10.80 -20.17
N GLU A 198 -1.81 12.02 -20.11
CA GLU A 198 -1.04 13.24 -20.35
C GLU A 198 -0.51 13.85 -19.05
N GLY A 199 -1.36 13.91 -18.01
CA GLY A 199 -1.04 14.60 -16.76
C GLY A 199 0.12 14.00 -15.99
N THR A 200 0.27 12.66 -15.94
CA THR A 200 1.41 12.03 -15.27
C THR A 200 2.74 12.36 -15.97
N GLY A 201 2.73 12.44 -17.31
CA GLY A 201 3.89 12.88 -18.07
C GLY A 201 4.24 14.36 -17.84
N TRP A 202 3.25 15.20 -17.65
CA TRP A 202 3.48 16.62 -17.29
C TRP A 202 4.04 16.75 -15.88
N MET A 203 3.46 16.03 -14.91
CA MET A 203 3.97 16.00 -13.53
C MET A 203 5.44 15.57 -13.44
N TYR A 204 5.84 14.62 -14.27
CA TYR A 204 7.23 14.16 -14.34
C TYR A 204 8.18 15.24 -14.88
N LYS A 205 7.71 16.10 -15.80
CA LYS A 205 8.52 17.13 -16.46
C LYS A 205 8.65 18.42 -15.66
N ILE A 206 7.73 18.71 -14.75
CA ILE A 206 7.72 19.87 -13.87
C ILE A 206 8.68 19.68 -12.69
#